data_297ccba762379475f19012f1202f4db3
#
_entry.id   297ccba762379475f19012f1202f4db3
#
_cell.length_a   1.000
_cell.length_b   1.000
_cell.length_c   1.000
_cell.angle_alpha   90.00
_cell.angle_beta   90.00
_cell.angle_gamma   90.00
#
_symmetry.space_group_name_H-M   'P 1'
#
loop_
_entity.id
_entity.type
_entity.pdbx_description
1 polymer ?
#
loop_
_entity_poly.entity_id
_entity_poly.type
_entity_poly.pdbx_seq_one_letter_code
_entity_poly.pdbx_strand_id
1 'polypeptide(L)' 'MKSYVFKVVIEEDQFDDGRPGFSASCPALEGAYTWGETREQALERVHEVVKLILDELQEEGKPIPPGTIEVESPAVMVTV' A
#
# COMPACT_ATOMS: atom_id res chain seq x y z
N MET A 1 -5.80 -20.22 -0.12
CA MET A 1 -5.16 -18.89 -0.13
C MET A 1 -5.69 -18.04 -1.25
N LYS A 2 -6.02 -16.81 -0.94
CA LYS A 2 -6.46 -15.86 -1.95
C LYS A 2 -5.40 -14.77 -2.10
N SER A 3 -5.15 -14.40 -3.33
CA SER A 3 -4.21 -13.31 -3.63
C SER A 3 -4.99 -12.10 -4.13
N TYR A 4 -4.57 -10.94 -3.69
CA TYR A 4 -5.17 -9.67 -4.07
C TYR A 4 -4.12 -8.77 -4.67
N VAL A 5 -4.48 -8.08 -5.75
CA VAL A 5 -3.60 -7.12 -6.39
C VAL A 5 -4.21 -5.74 -6.21
N PHE A 6 -3.46 -4.85 -5.59
CA PHE A 6 -3.91 -3.49 -5.34
C PHE A 6 -2.99 -2.50 -6.03
N LYS A 7 -3.58 -1.44 -6.55
CA LYS A 7 -2.82 -0.34 -7.10
C LYS A 7 -2.21 0.47 -5.97
N VAL A 8 -0.92 0.73 -6.06
CA VAL A 8 -0.18 1.56 -5.12
C VAL A 8 0.30 2.81 -5.85
N VAL A 9 0.11 3.96 -5.23
CA VAL A 9 0.60 5.23 -5.74
C VAL A 9 1.84 5.62 -4.94
N ILE A 10 2.95 5.84 -5.63
CA ILE A 10 4.19 6.29 -5.01
C ILE A 10 4.54 7.66 -5.56
N GLU A 11 4.73 8.62 -4.67
CA GLU A 11 5.06 9.98 -5.04
C GLU A 11 6.35 10.43 -4.35
N GLU A 12 7.11 11.25 -5.04
CA GLU A 12 8.24 11.92 -4.42
C GLU A 12 7.72 13.01 -3.50
N ASP A 13 8.34 13.10 -2.33
CA ASP A 13 7.96 14.07 -1.33
C ASP A 13 9.22 14.50 -0.56
N GLN A 14 9.07 15.39 0.38
CA GLN A 14 10.16 15.81 1.23
C GLN A 14 9.79 15.62 2.69
N PHE A 15 10.76 15.19 3.48
CA PHE A 15 10.62 15.20 4.92
C PHE A 15 10.68 16.64 5.44
N ASP A 16 10.25 16.86 6.67
CA ASP A 16 10.21 18.20 7.28
C ASP A 16 11.57 18.90 7.29
N ASP A 17 12.65 18.13 7.29
CA ASP A 17 14.01 18.66 7.26
C ASP A 17 14.53 18.90 5.83
N GLY A 18 13.67 18.74 4.82
CA GLY A 18 14.03 18.97 3.42
C GLY A 18 14.68 17.80 2.71
N ARG A 19 14.94 16.69 3.40
CA ARG A 19 15.50 15.51 2.74
C ARG A 19 14.47 14.90 1.79
N PRO A 20 14.91 14.36 0.64
CA PRO A 20 14.00 13.69 -0.26
C PRO A 20 13.45 12.42 0.37
N GLY A 21 12.20 12.11 0.06
CA GLY A 21 11.55 10.91 0.51
C GLY A 21 10.46 10.51 -0.46
N PHE A 22 9.75 9.45 -0.13
CA PHE A 22 8.66 8.92 -0.94
C PHE A 22 7.47 8.60 -0.06
N SER A 23 6.29 8.95 -0.55
CA SER A 23 5.05 8.49 0.06
C SER A 23 4.49 7.34 -0.77
N ALA A 24 3.79 6.44 -0.11
CA ALA A 24 3.11 5.35 -0.77
C ALA A 24 1.73 5.18 -0.18
N SER A 25 0.75 4.98 -1.03
CA SER A 25 -0.62 4.79 -0.60
C SER A 25 -1.33 3.75 -1.45
N CYS A 26 -2.36 3.16 -0.89
CA CYS A 26 -3.24 2.25 -1.62
C CYS A 26 -4.65 2.82 -1.58
N PRO A 27 -5.10 3.48 -2.67
CA PRO A 27 -6.41 4.14 -2.67
C PRO A 27 -7.60 3.23 -2.41
N ALA A 28 -7.48 1.94 -2.71
CA ALA A 28 -8.55 0.99 -2.48
C ALA A 28 -8.78 0.70 -0.99
N LEU A 29 -7.82 0.99 -0.13
CA LEU A 29 -7.90 0.71 1.30
C LEU A 29 -7.74 2.01 2.09
N GLU A 30 -8.75 2.33 2.87
CA GLU A 30 -8.71 3.50 3.72
C GLU A 30 -7.60 3.37 4.78
N GLY A 31 -6.80 4.41 4.92
CA GLY A 31 -5.71 4.41 5.89
C GLY A 31 -4.41 3.77 5.42
N ALA A 32 -4.38 3.21 4.22
CA ALA A 32 -3.18 2.61 3.68
C ALA A 32 -2.23 3.68 3.14
N TYR A 33 -1.43 4.25 4.02
CA TYR A 33 -0.50 5.33 3.69
C TYR A 33 0.77 5.19 4.52
N THR A 34 1.91 5.38 3.88
CA THR A 34 3.20 5.29 4.56
C THR A 34 4.27 6.10 3.84
N TRP A 35 5.48 6.08 4.39
CA TRP A 35 6.63 6.82 3.91
C TRP A 35 7.84 5.92 3.81
N GLY A 36 8.78 6.30 2.96
CA GLY A 36 10.07 5.65 2.88
C GLY A 36 11.15 6.64 2.45
N GLU A 37 12.40 6.32 2.73
CA GLU A 37 13.53 7.11 2.29
C GLU A 37 13.87 6.83 0.83
N THR A 38 13.48 5.64 0.35
CA THR A 38 13.63 5.25 -1.04
C THR A 38 12.29 4.75 -1.56
N ARG A 39 12.16 4.70 -2.87
CA ARG A 39 10.97 4.14 -3.52
C ARG A 39 10.74 2.69 -3.08
N GLU A 40 11.80 1.91 -3.03
CA GLU A 40 11.72 0.50 -2.61
C GLU A 40 11.26 0.36 -1.17
N GLN A 41 11.76 1.19 -0.28
CA GLN A 41 11.37 1.18 1.12
C GLN A 41 9.90 1.57 1.28
N ALA A 42 9.45 2.59 0.56
CA ALA A 42 8.05 3.00 0.59
C ALA A 42 7.14 1.87 0.11
N LEU A 43 7.56 1.16 -0.93
CA LEU A 43 6.80 0.03 -1.47
C LEU A 43 6.71 -1.12 -0.47
N GLU A 44 7.82 -1.47 0.18
CA GLU A 44 7.81 -2.50 1.23
C GLU A 44 6.88 -2.14 2.38
N ARG A 45 6.98 -0.90 2.83
CA ARG A 45 6.16 -0.43 3.96
C ARG A 45 4.68 -0.40 3.63
N VAL A 46 4.30 0.04 2.44
CA VAL A 46 2.89 0.03 2.06
C VAL A 46 2.37 -1.39 1.92
N HIS A 47 3.21 -2.32 1.48
CA HIS A 47 2.83 -3.73 1.44
C HIS A 47 2.50 -4.25 2.85
N GLU A 48 3.32 -3.94 3.83
CA GLU A 48 3.05 -4.32 5.22
C GLU A 48 1.77 -3.69 5.76
N VAL A 49 1.55 -2.41 5.47
CA VAL A 49 0.34 -1.71 5.89
C VAL A 49 -0.90 -2.35 5.26
N VAL A 50 -0.86 -2.63 3.97
CA VAL A 50 -1.96 -3.28 3.26
C VAL A 50 -2.26 -4.65 3.88
N LYS A 51 -1.22 -5.43 4.17
CA LYS A 51 -1.39 -6.73 4.77
C LYS A 51 -2.07 -6.65 6.14
N LEU A 52 -1.65 -5.71 6.97
CA LEU A 52 -2.25 -5.50 8.28
C LEU A 52 -3.73 -5.13 8.18
N ILE A 53 -4.07 -4.25 7.26
CA ILE A 53 -5.45 -3.84 7.04
C ILE A 53 -6.30 -5.01 6.58
N LEU A 54 -5.78 -5.83 5.66
CA LEU A 54 -6.51 -7.01 5.18
C LEU A 54 -6.71 -8.03 6.31
N ASP A 55 -5.71 -8.24 7.13
CA ASP A 55 -5.83 -9.14 8.28
C ASP A 55 -6.91 -8.66 9.25
N GLU A 56 -6.97 -7.37 9.52
CA GLU A 56 -8.01 -6.80 10.37
C GLU A 56 -9.41 -6.96 9.79
N LEU A 57 -9.53 -6.72 8.49
CA LEU A 57 -10.83 -6.89 7.81
C LEU A 57 -11.32 -8.34 7.89
N GLN A 58 -10.42 -9.28 7.73
CA GLN A 58 -10.75 -10.69 7.84
C GLN A 58 -11.16 -11.07 9.26
N GLU A 59 -10.46 -10.58 10.26
CA GLU A 59 -10.79 -10.83 11.67
C GLU A 59 -12.17 -10.27 12.02
N GLU A 60 -12.50 -9.11 11.48
CA GLU A 60 -13.78 -8.46 11.73
C GLU A 60 -14.91 -9.00 10.84
N GLY A 61 -14.59 -9.89 9.90
CA GLY A 61 -15.56 -10.41 8.96
C GLY A 61 -16.06 -9.40 7.94
N LYS A 62 -15.30 -8.33 7.72
CA LYS A 62 -15.66 -7.30 6.75
C LYS A 62 -15.20 -7.69 5.35
N PRO A 63 -15.91 -7.23 4.30
CA PRO A 63 -15.51 -7.53 2.94
C PRO A 63 -14.19 -6.84 2.59
N ILE A 64 -13.37 -7.55 1.81
CA ILE A 64 -12.14 -7.00 1.27
C ILE A 64 -12.48 -6.28 -0.03
N PRO A 65 -12.04 -5.02 -0.21
CA PRO A 65 -12.27 -4.31 -1.46
C PRO A 65 -11.65 -5.05 -2.64
N PRO A 66 -12.25 -5.00 -3.83
CA PRO A 66 -11.68 -5.64 -5.00
C PRO A 66 -10.35 -5.01 -5.36
N GLY A 67 -9.38 -5.85 -5.74
CA GLY A 67 -8.12 -5.38 -6.27
C GLY A 67 -8.30 -4.87 -7.69
N THR A 68 -7.31 -4.16 -8.19
CA THR A 68 -7.30 -3.70 -9.57
C THR A 68 -6.11 -4.28 -10.31
N ILE A 69 -6.33 -4.58 -11.59
CA ILE A 69 -5.29 -5.16 -12.46
C ILE A 69 -4.68 -4.08 -13.35
N GLU A 70 -5.30 -2.94 -13.47
CA GLU A 70 -4.77 -1.86 -14.26
C GLU A 70 -3.58 -1.20 -13.57
N VAL A 71 -2.49 -1.10 -14.27
CA VAL A 71 -1.24 -0.67 -13.69
C VAL A 71 -0.63 0.47 -14.50
N GLU A 72 -0.93 1.67 -14.11
CA GLU A 72 -0.14 2.83 -14.53
C GLU A 72 0.94 3.12 -13.49
N SER A 73 0.84 2.49 -12.35
CA SER A 73 1.72 2.66 -11.19
C SER A 73 2.08 1.29 -10.66
N PRO A 74 3.15 1.17 -9.86
CA PRO A 74 3.45 -0.11 -9.22
C PRO A 74 2.26 -0.66 -8.47
N ALA A 75 2.09 -1.97 -8.53
CA ALA A 75 1.05 -2.66 -7.80
C ALA A 75 1.67 -3.59 -6.77
N VAL A 76 0.96 -3.80 -5.68
CA VAL A 76 1.37 -4.72 -4.63
C VAL A 76 0.44 -5.93 -4.66
N MET A 77 1.02 -7.12 -4.74
CA MET A 77 0.27 -8.36 -4.62
C MET A 77 0.33 -8.82 -3.17
N VAL A 78 -0.84 -9.01 -2.58
CA VAL A 78 -0.96 -9.48 -1.20
C VAL A 78 -1.63 -10.84 -1.20
N THR A 79 -0.99 -11.81 -0.54
CA THR A 79 -1.54 -13.16 -0.37
C THR A 79 -2.01 -13.35 1.07
N VAL A 80 -3.22 -13.76 1.22
CA VAL A 80 -3.83 -13.99 2.53
C VAL A 80 -4.42 -15.39 2.62
#